data_016c808f05c2d11735000a1c81e4d073
#
_entry.id   016c808f05c2d11735000a1c81e4d073
#
_cell.length_a   1.000
_cell.length_b   1.000
_cell.length_c   1.000
_cell.angle_alpha   90.00
_cell.angle_beta   90.00
_cell.angle_gamma   90.00
#
_symmetry.space_group_name_H-M   'P 1'
#
loop_
_entity.id
_entity.type
_entity.pdbx_description
1 polymer ?
#
loop_
_entity_poly.entity_id
_entity_poly.type
_entity_poly.pdbx_seq_one_letter_code
_entity_poly.pdbx_strand_id
1 'polypeptide(L)'
;MKTSKDIAELLDEPACEHNKKEKSGCAKPKPGSAAGGCAFDGAQIALLPIADVAHIVHGSIACAGSSWDNRGTRSSGSELYRIGMTTDLTEQDVVMGRSEKRLFHAIKQAIDTYSPPAVFVYNTCIPALIGDDINAICKSASERWDVPVVPIDCAGFYGTKNLGNR
;
A
#
# COMPACT_ATOMS: atom_id res chain seq x y z
N MET A 1 -30.57 -23.36 -8.61
CA MET A 1 -29.46 -22.73 -9.37
C MET A 1 -29.84 -21.27 -9.52
N LYS A 2 -29.01 -20.33 -9.04
CA LYS A 2 -29.25 -18.89 -9.24
C LYS A 2 -29.02 -18.55 -10.70
N THR A 3 -29.92 -17.78 -11.30
CA THR A 3 -29.82 -17.35 -12.69
C THR A 3 -29.02 -16.05 -12.81
N SER A 4 -28.62 -15.64 -14.02
CA SER A 4 -27.94 -14.37 -14.25
C SER A 4 -28.79 -13.15 -13.82
N LYS A 5 -30.13 -13.27 -13.83
CA LYS A 5 -31.03 -12.24 -13.33
C LYS A 5 -30.97 -12.11 -11.81
N ASP A 6 -30.91 -13.25 -11.09
CA ASP A 6 -30.76 -13.25 -9.63
C ASP A 6 -29.42 -12.65 -9.20
N ILE A 7 -28.38 -12.81 -10.01
CA ILE A 7 -27.06 -12.18 -9.79
C ILE A 7 -27.13 -10.69 -10.08
N ALA A 8 -27.81 -10.27 -11.13
CA ALA A 8 -27.98 -8.85 -11.45
C ALA A 8 -28.75 -8.11 -10.35
N GLU A 9 -29.81 -8.71 -9.79
CA GLU A 9 -30.54 -8.14 -8.65
C GLU A 9 -29.71 -8.08 -7.36
N LEU A 10 -28.79 -9.03 -7.16
CA LEU A 10 -27.86 -9.02 -6.03
C LEU A 10 -26.74 -7.97 -6.19
N LEU A 11 -26.40 -7.61 -7.43
CA LEU A 11 -25.41 -6.59 -7.76
C LEU A 11 -26.05 -5.21 -7.93
N ASP A 12 -27.38 -5.14 -8.05
CA ASP A 12 -28.11 -3.90 -8.01
C ASP A 12 -28.22 -3.44 -6.55
N GLU A 13 -27.09 -3.01 -6.02
CA GLU A 13 -27.10 -2.32 -4.72
C GLU A 13 -28.10 -1.18 -4.79
N PRO A 14 -29.07 -1.09 -3.87
CA PRO A 14 -29.95 0.05 -3.82
C PRO A 14 -29.08 1.29 -3.82
N ALA A 15 -29.23 2.13 -4.86
CA ALA A 15 -28.42 3.32 -5.05
C ALA A 15 -28.29 4.01 -3.70
N CYS A 16 -27.09 4.07 -3.17
CA CYS A 16 -26.82 4.71 -1.91
C CYS A 16 -27.53 6.05 -1.94
N GLU A 17 -28.27 6.43 -0.92
CA GLU A 17 -28.99 7.71 -0.86
C GLU A 17 -28.09 8.91 -1.18
N HIS A 18 -26.78 8.72 -1.11
CA HIS A 18 -25.72 9.63 -1.49
C HIS A 18 -25.64 9.96 -2.98
N ASN A 19 -26.09 9.07 -3.86
CA ASN A 19 -26.22 9.36 -5.29
C ASN A 19 -27.44 10.23 -5.58
N LYS A 20 -28.33 10.44 -4.60
CA LYS A 20 -29.49 11.30 -4.65
C LYS A 20 -29.18 12.65 -3.96
N LYS A 21 -28.48 13.53 -4.66
CA LYS A 21 -28.44 15.00 -4.49
C LYS A 21 -27.89 15.64 -3.21
N GLU A 22 -27.65 14.99 -2.09
CA GLU A 22 -27.07 15.64 -0.91
C GLU A 22 -25.99 14.78 -0.24
N LYS A 23 -24.75 15.21 -0.43
CA LYS A 23 -23.56 14.57 0.19
C LYS A 23 -23.43 14.82 1.70
N SER A 24 -24.38 15.48 2.34
CA SER A 24 -24.28 15.94 3.74
C SER A 24 -24.52 14.87 4.80
N GLY A 25 -25.00 13.68 4.42
CA GLY A 25 -25.36 12.59 5.32
C GLY A 25 -24.42 11.38 5.33
N CYS A 26 -23.32 11.41 4.59
CA CYS A 26 -22.40 10.28 4.56
C CYS A 26 -21.72 10.07 5.91
N ALA A 27 -21.92 8.89 6.51
CA ALA A 27 -21.08 8.47 7.62
C ALA A 27 -19.62 8.53 7.17
N LYS A 28 -18.78 9.24 7.94
CA LYS A 28 -17.33 9.26 7.66
C LYS A 28 -16.81 7.83 7.72
N PRO A 29 -15.98 7.39 6.76
CA PRO A 29 -15.36 6.08 6.82
C PRO A 29 -14.66 5.89 8.16
N LYS A 30 -14.93 4.78 8.82
CA LYS A 30 -14.28 4.42 10.09
C LYS A 30 -12.99 3.64 9.78
N PRO A 31 -12.01 3.66 10.70
CA PRO A 31 -10.88 2.74 10.62
C PRO A 31 -11.36 1.30 10.37
N GLY A 32 -10.71 0.58 9.47
CA GLY A 32 -11.11 -0.77 9.07
C GLY A 32 -12.12 -0.84 7.92
N SER A 33 -12.70 0.28 7.48
CA SER A 33 -13.53 0.28 6.28
C SER A 33 -12.69 0.58 5.03
N ALA A 34 -12.64 -0.35 4.09
CA ALA A 34 -11.85 -0.25 2.87
C ALA A 34 -12.66 0.14 1.62
N ALA A 35 -13.74 0.92 1.78
CA ALA A 35 -14.58 1.33 0.67
C ALA A 35 -13.79 2.18 -0.34
N GLY A 36 -13.67 1.68 -1.58
CA GLY A 36 -12.98 2.37 -2.66
C GLY A 36 -11.44 2.35 -2.58
N GLY A 37 -10.89 1.40 -1.85
CA GLY A 37 -9.47 1.24 -1.61
C GLY A 37 -9.06 1.49 -0.16
N CYS A 38 -7.89 0.98 0.22
CA CYS A 38 -7.37 1.05 1.59
C CYS A 38 -6.35 2.17 1.76
N ALA A 39 -5.87 2.39 3.00
CA ALA A 39 -4.86 3.41 3.29
C ALA A 39 -3.56 3.22 2.49
N PHE A 40 -3.16 1.97 2.24
CA PHE A 40 -2.02 1.67 1.37
C PHE A 40 -2.22 2.19 -0.05
N ASP A 41 -3.39 1.99 -0.67
CA ASP A 41 -3.69 2.53 -2.00
C ASP A 41 -3.60 4.06 -2.01
N GLY A 42 -4.06 4.69 -0.95
CA GLY A 42 -3.98 6.14 -0.79
C GLY A 42 -2.55 6.65 -0.73
N ALA A 43 -1.72 6.03 0.09
CA ALA A 43 -0.29 6.37 0.21
C ALA A 43 0.44 6.17 -1.13
N GLN A 44 0.15 5.08 -1.84
CA GLN A 44 0.70 4.82 -3.17
C GLN A 44 0.35 5.93 -4.16
N ILE A 45 -0.92 6.32 -4.24
CA ILE A 45 -1.36 7.38 -5.16
C ILE A 45 -0.67 8.71 -4.87
N ALA A 46 -0.46 9.03 -3.60
CA ALA A 46 0.20 10.27 -3.21
C ALA A 46 1.71 10.28 -3.54
N LEU A 47 2.38 9.14 -3.40
CA LEU A 47 3.85 9.07 -3.45
C LEU A 47 4.41 8.52 -4.77
N LEU A 48 3.66 7.73 -5.54
CA LEU A 48 4.12 7.19 -6.83
C LEU A 48 4.60 8.25 -7.84
N PRO A 49 4.09 9.49 -7.85
CA PRO A 49 4.63 10.54 -8.70
C PRO A 49 6.07 10.96 -8.39
N ILE A 50 6.60 10.58 -7.23
CA ILE A 50 8.02 10.77 -6.90
C ILE A 50 8.81 9.65 -7.58
N ALA A 51 9.13 9.84 -8.85
CA ALA A 51 9.51 8.76 -9.76
C ALA A 51 10.97 8.31 -9.65
N ASP A 52 11.85 9.10 -9.06
CA ASP A 52 13.29 8.86 -8.95
C ASP A 52 13.69 8.09 -7.69
N VAL A 53 12.79 7.92 -6.73
CA VAL A 53 13.02 7.14 -5.51
C VAL A 53 12.64 5.67 -5.71
N ALA A 54 13.17 4.79 -4.87
CA ALA A 54 12.75 3.39 -4.83
C ALA A 54 11.51 3.23 -3.94
N HIS A 55 10.51 2.49 -4.44
CA HIS A 55 9.28 2.19 -3.73
C HIS A 55 9.23 0.70 -3.39
N ILE A 56 9.27 0.36 -2.10
CA ILE A 56 9.25 -1.02 -1.61
C ILE A 56 7.92 -1.29 -0.91
N VAL A 57 7.13 -2.19 -1.46
CA VAL A 57 5.91 -2.69 -0.82
C VAL A 57 6.31 -3.82 0.13
N HIS A 58 6.23 -3.56 1.43
CA HIS A 58 6.51 -4.56 2.45
C HIS A 58 5.21 -5.29 2.83
N GLY A 59 5.12 -6.54 2.39
CA GLY A 59 3.94 -7.39 2.56
C GLY A 59 3.83 -8.47 1.50
N SER A 60 2.60 -8.96 1.29
CA SER A 60 2.33 -9.97 0.28
C SER A 60 2.36 -9.40 -1.14
N ILE A 61 2.53 -10.28 -2.13
CA ILE A 61 2.47 -9.91 -3.55
C ILE A 61 1.13 -9.30 -3.95
N ALA A 62 0.03 -9.63 -3.26
CA ALA A 62 -1.29 -9.08 -3.54
C ALA A 62 -1.34 -7.55 -3.36
N CYS A 63 -0.66 -7.01 -2.33
CA CYS A 63 -0.56 -5.56 -2.14
C CYS A 63 0.26 -4.91 -3.28
N ALA A 64 1.35 -5.55 -3.71
CA ALA A 64 2.12 -5.07 -4.85
C ALA A 64 1.30 -5.11 -6.15
N GLY A 65 0.48 -6.14 -6.36
CA GLY A 65 -0.45 -6.23 -7.49
C GLY A 65 -1.45 -5.07 -7.53
N SER A 66 -2.04 -4.73 -6.38
CA SER A 66 -2.92 -3.55 -6.25
C SER A 66 -2.19 -2.25 -6.62
N SER A 67 -0.93 -2.12 -6.24
CA SER A 67 -0.08 -0.99 -6.62
C SER A 67 0.09 -0.85 -8.15
N TRP A 68 0.19 -1.97 -8.87
CA TRP A 68 0.26 -1.95 -10.33
C TRP A 68 -1.03 -1.43 -10.97
N ASP A 69 -2.18 -1.79 -10.44
CA ASP A 69 -3.49 -1.35 -10.94
C ASP A 69 -3.67 0.17 -10.77
N ASN A 70 -3.08 0.76 -9.77
CA ASN A 70 -3.14 2.20 -9.52
C ASN A 70 -2.31 3.05 -10.50
N ARG A 71 -1.43 2.45 -11.29
CA ARG A 71 -0.55 3.16 -12.24
C ARG A 71 -1.27 3.97 -13.30
N GLY A 72 -2.42 3.50 -13.74
CA GLY A 72 -3.18 4.15 -14.81
C GLY A 72 -4.16 5.22 -14.32
N THR A 73 -4.20 5.56 -13.05
CA THR A 73 -5.17 6.52 -12.54
C THR A 73 -4.73 7.96 -12.83
N ARG A 74 -5.70 8.83 -13.14
CA ARG A 74 -5.43 10.26 -13.38
C ARG A 74 -4.78 10.95 -12.19
N SER A 75 -5.02 10.44 -10.96
CA SER A 75 -4.42 10.95 -9.73
C SER A 75 -2.93 10.65 -9.59
N SER A 76 -2.43 9.66 -10.31
CA SER A 76 -1.01 9.28 -10.28
C SER A 76 -0.13 10.11 -11.23
N GLY A 77 -0.72 10.94 -12.08
CA GLY A 77 0.01 11.72 -13.06
C GLY A 77 0.50 10.91 -14.26
N SER A 78 1.29 11.54 -15.12
CA SER A 78 1.86 10.92 -16.33
C SER A 78 3.17 10.18 -16.05
N GLU A 79 3.88 10.58 -14.99
CA GLU A 79 5.14 9.97 -14.58
C GLU A 79 4.96 9.19 -13.29
N LEU A 80 5.27 7.91 -13.36
CA LEU A 80 5.16 6.97 -12.25
C LEU A 80 6.55 6.50 -11.84
N TYR A 81 6.63 5.95 -10.63
CA TYR A 81 7.87 5.39 -10.12
C TYR A 81 8.55 4.45 -11.14
N ARG A 82 9.87 4.52 -11.19
CA ARG A 82 10.70 3.69 -12.07
C ARG A 82 11.20 2.44 -11.35
N ILE A 83 11.39 2.53 -10.03
CA ILE A 83 11.94 1.47 -9.20
C ILE A 83 10.84 1.04 -8.23
N GLY A 84 10.18 -0.06 -8.55
CA GLY A 84 9.17 -0.69 -7.68
C GLY A 84 9.59 -2.10 -7.30
N MET A 85 9.58 -2.39 -6.00
CA MET A 85 9.95 -3.69 -5.43
C MET A 85 8.92 -4.16 -4.42
N THR A 86 8.91 -5.44 -4.14
CA THR A 86 8.12 -6.05 -3.06
C THR A 86 8.96 -7.01 -2.26
N THR A 87 8.67 -7.14 -0.98
CA THR A 87 9.27 -8.17 -0.15
C THR A 87 8.63 -9.54 -0.38
N ASP A 88 7.43 -9.57 -0.97
CA ASP A 88 6.66 -10.80 -1.24
C ASP A 88 6.67 -11.76 -0.05
N LEU A 89 6.15 -11.28 1.08
CA LEU A 89 6.10 -12.07 2.30
C LEU A 89 5.19 -13.29 2.12
N THR A 90 5.77 -14.44 2.36
CA THR A 90 5.06 -15.73 2.39
C THR A 90 4.62 -16.07 3.80
N GLU A 91 3.66 -17.00 3.94
CA GLU A 91 3.25 -17.53 5.24
C GLU A 91 4.44 -18.11 6.01
N GLN A 92 5.38 -18.76 5.32
CA GLN A 92 6.59 -19.28 5.94
C GLN A 92 7.48 -18.18 6.53
N ASP A 93 7.59 -17.05 5.85
CA ASP A 93 8.38 -15.93 6.36
C ASP A 93 7.78 -15.35 7.63
N VAL A 94 6.43 -15.27 7.68
CA VAL A 94 5.69 -14.83 8.87
C VAL A 94 5.90 -15.81 10.03
N VAL A 95 5.65 -17.10 9.81
CA VAL A 95 5.78 -18.12 10.86
C VAL A 95 7.22 -18.24 11.38
N MET A 96 8.21 -18.07 10.51
CA MET A 96 9.63 -18.18 10.87
C MET A 96 10.25 -16.86 11.36
N GLY A 97 9.48 -15.79 11.47
CA GLY A 97 9.98 -14.47 11.91
C GLY A 97 11.03 -13.88 10.97
N ARG A 98 10.86 -14.05 9.65
CA ARG A 98 11.84 -13.60 8.65
C ARG A 98 11.45 -12.26 7.98
N SER A 99 10.32 -11.70 8.33
CA SER A 99 9.74 -10.53 7.69
C SER A 99 10.71 -9.33 7.69
N GLU A 100 11.19 -8.95 8.83
CA GLU A 100 12.15 -7.83 9.00
C GLU A 100 13.45 -8.05 8.22
N LYS A 101 13.96 -9.29 8.23
CA LYS A 101 15.16 -9.64 7.48
C LYS A 101 14.94 -9.51 5.97
N ARG A 102 13.78 -9.91 5.47
CA ARG A 102 13.42 -9.74 4.05
C ARG A 102 13.35 -8.28 3.66
N LEU A 103 12.75 -7.44 4.52
CA LEU A 103 12.73 -6.00 4.29
C LEU A 103 14.13 -5.42 4.19
N PHE A 104 14.99 -5.72 5.16
CA PHE A 104 16.37 -5.23 5.15
C PHE A 104 17.15 -5.64 3.89
N HIS A 105 16.94 -6.88 3.42
CA HIS A 105 17.52 -7.35 2.16
C HIS A 105 16.95 -6.63 0.93
N ALA A 106 15.64 -6.36 0.90
CA ALA A 106 15.02 -5.63 -0.20
C ALA A 106 15.52 -4.18 -0.29
N ILE A 107 15.68 -3.51 0.85
CA ILE A 107 16.27 -2.17 0.91
C ILE A 107 17.72 -2.20 0.38
N LYS A 108 18.53 -3.14 0.87
CA LYS A 108 19.89 -3.32 0.37
C LYS A 108 19.93 -3.53 -1.14
N GLN A 109 19.10 -4.41 -1.65
CA GLN A 109 19.04 -4.71 -3.08
C GLN A 109 18.63 -3.49 -3.90
N ALA A 110 17.68 -2.69 -3.43
CA ALA A 110 17.27 -1.46 -4.10
C ALA A 110 18.44 -0.46 -4.20
N ILE A 111 19.14 -0.27 -3.09
CA ILE A 111 20.29 0.66 -3.02
C ILE A 111 21.44 0.18 -3.92
N ASP A 112 21.83 -1.09 -3.80
CA ASP A 112 22.95 -1.67 -4.56
C ASP A 112 22.69 -1.67 -6.07
N THR A 113 21.43 -1.87 -6.49
CA THR A 113 21.09 -2.04 -7.91
C THR A 113 20.82 -0.72 -8.60
N TYR A 114 20.16 0.20 -7.94
CA TYR A 114 19.61 1.39 -8.57
C TYR A 114 20.21 2.71 -8.07
N SER A 115 20.91 2.68 -6.93
CA SER A 115 21.48 3.87 -6.28
C SER A 115 20.46 5.04 -6.18
N PRO A 116 19.24 4.79 -5.66
CA PRO A 116 18.20 5.80 -5.60
C PRO A 116 18.55 6.91 -4.60
N PRO A 117 18.05 8.14 -4.78
CA PRO A 117 18.27 9.23 -3.83
C PRO A 117 17.55 9.03 -2.49
N ALA A 118 16.49 8.20 -2.48
CA ALA A 118 15.76 7.78 -1.28
C ALA A 118 15.02 6.47 -1.51
N VAL A 119 14.57 5.82 -0.43
CA VAL A 119 13.76 4.60 -0.47
C VAL A 119 12.50 4.82 0.36
N PHE A 120 11.32 4.59 -0.23
CA PHE A 120 10.04 4.56 0.49
C PHE A 120 9.64 3.11 0.77
N VAL A 121 9.33 2.82 2.02
CA VAL A 121 8.90 1.50 2.48
C VAL A 121 7.45 1.58 2.92
N TYR A 122 6.54 0.95 2.18
CA TYR A 122 5.12 0.91 2.49
C TYR A 122 4.82 -0.27 3.41
N ASN A 123 4.48 0.03 4.66
CA ASN A 123 4.10 -0.97 5.65
C ASN A 123 2.64 -1.40 5.42
N THR A 124 2.44 -2.62 4.93
CA THR A 124 1.09 -3.14 4.65
C THR A 124 0.51 -3.92 5.83
N CYS A 125 -0.66 -4.57 5.63
CA CYS A 125 -1.40 -5.20 6.71
C CYS A 125 -0.63 -6.32 7.43
N ILE A 126 0.09 -7.18 6.72
CA ILE A 126 0.73 -8.35 7.32
C ILE A 126 1.85 -7.93 8.28
N PRO A 127 2.87 -7.17 7.86
CA PRO A 127 3.93 -6.77 8.78
C PRO A 127 3.41 -5.89 9.92
N ALA A 128 2.41 -5.04 9.68
CA ALA A 128 1.79 -4.25 10.75
C ALA A 128 1.07 -5.11 11.79
N LEU A 129 0.41 -6.20 11.38
CA LEU A 129 -0.28 -7.13 12.29
C LEU A 129 0.67 -8.01 13.11
N ILE A 130 1.80 -8.41 12.53
CA ILE A 130 2.79 -9.23 13.24
C ILE A 130 3.74 -8.39 14.11
N GLY A 131 3.64 -7.05 14.03
CA GLY A 131 4.38 -6.14 14.90
C GLY A 131 5.83 -5.90 14.48
N ASP A 132 6.14 -5.97 13.17
CA ASP A 132 7.46 -5.63 12.66
C ASP A 132 7.85 -4.18 12.99
N ASP A 133 9.06 -3.96 13.49
CA ASP A 133 9.57 -2.61 13.76
C ASP A 133 10.19 -1.99 12.51
N ILE A 134 9.31 -1.57 11.60
CA ILE A 134 9.70 -0.95 10.34
C ILE A 134 10.54 0.31 10.54
N ASN A 135 10.26 1.07 11.60
CA ASN A 135 10.99 2.31 11.90
C ASN A 135 12.44 2.00 12.26
N ALA A 136 12.68 1.01 13.11
CA ALA A 136 14.04 0.61 13.48
C ALA A 136 14.82 0.07 12.28
N ILE A 137 14.16 -0.71 11.40
CA ILE A 137 14.78 -1.27 10.20
C ILE A 137 15.16 -0.14 9.22
N CYS A 138 14.24 0.76 8.93
CA CYS A 138 14.47 1.88 8.01
C CYS A 138 15.57 2.81 8.54
N LYS A 139 15.56 3.11 9.84
CA LYS A 139 16.60 3.90 10.49
C LYS A 139 17.97 3.23 10.37
N SER A 140 18.08 1.96 10.71
CA SER A 140 19.32 1.18 10.63
C SER A 140 19.85 1.11 9.20
N ALA A 141 18.95 0.94 8.23
CA ALA A 141 19.30 0.92 6.82
C ALA A 141 19.81 2.30 6.34
N SER A 142 19.12 3.36 6.73
CA SER A 142 19.50 4.73 6.40
C SER A 142 20.89 5.10 6.95
N GLU A 143 21.16 4.77 8.20
CA GLU A 143 22.47 5.00 8.84
C GLU A 143 23.59 4.16 8.18
N ARG A 144 23.28 2.95 7.72
CA ARG A 144 24.27 2.03 7.15
C ARG A 144 24.70 2.41 5.75
N TRP A 145 23.81 2.91 4.92
CA TRP A 145 24.07 3.19 3.49
C TRP A 145 24.08 4.67 3.14
N ASP A 146 23.86 5.55 4.12
CA ASP A 146 23.78 7.00 3.93
C ASP A 146 22.76 7.40 2.84
N VAL A 147 21.63 6.67 2.80
CA VAL A 147 20.50 6.91 1.90
C VAL A 147 19.25 7.06 2.75
N PRO A 148 18.45 8.12 2.59
CA PRO A 148 17.18 8.25 3.30
C PRO A 148 16.24 7.07 3.03
N VAL A 149 15.88 6.33 4.07
CA VAL A 149 14.89 5.26 4.02
C VAL A 149 13.69 5.65 4.86
N VAL A 150 12.57 5.92 4.21
CA VAL A 150 11.38 6.51 4.84
C VAL A 150 10.30 5.45 5.02
N PRO A 151 9.92 5.12 6.25
CA PRO A 151 8.79 4.23 6.51
C PRO A 151 7.47 4.96 6.29
N ILE A 152 6.55 4.32 5.58
CA ILE A 152 5.18 4.79 5.34
C ILE A 152 4.24 3.81 6.01
N ASP A 153 3.66 4.22 7.13
CA ASP A 153 2.73 3.39 7.89
C ASP A 153 1.32 3.52 7.30
N CYS A 154 0.98 2.59 6.42
CA CYS A 154 -0.23 2.64 5.60
C CYS A 154 -1.01 1.33 5.57
N ALA A 155 -0.96 0.55 6.65
CA ALA A 155 -1.71 -0.69 6.74
C ALA A 155 -3.20 -0.48 6.40
N GLY A 156 -3.75 -1.35 5.55
CA GLY A 156 -5.09 -1.18 4.99
C GLY A 156 -6.19 -1.11 6.04
N PHE A 157 -6.02 -1.77 7.18
CA PHE A 157 -7.00 -1.73 8.27
C PHE A 157 -7.01 -0.41 9.06
N TYR A 158 -6.08 0.50 8.83
CA TYR A 158 -6.14 1.84 9.43
C TYR A 158 -7.30 2.67 8.87
N GLY A 159 -7.71 2.42 7.64
CA GLY A 159 -8.85 3.10 7.06
C GLY A 159 -8.92 3.08 5.56
N THR A 160 -9.73 3.99 5.04
CA THR A 160 -9.94 4.14 3.60
C THR A 160 -8.77 4.83 2.90
N LYS A 161 -8.77 4.74 1.59
CA LYS A 161 -7.85 5.42 0.67
C LYS A 161 -7.61 6.90 1.01
N ASN A 162 -8.64 7.63 1.38
CA ASN A 162 -8.52 9.05 1.73
C ASN A 162 -7.67 9.31 2.99
N LEU A 163 -7.53 8.32 3.86
CA LEU A 163 -6.65 8.42 5.02
C LEU A 163 -5.19 8.31 4.62
N GLY A 164 -4.87 7.42 3.68
CA GLY A 164 -3.50 7.23 3.19
C GLY A 164 -2.94 8.43 2.39
N ASN A 165 -3.79 9.34 1.95
CA ASN A 165 -3.38 10.55 1.22
C ASN A 165 -3.00 11.71 2.16
N ARG A 166 -3.10 11.55 3.47
CA ARG A 166 -2.80 12.59 4.47
C ARG A 166 -1.44 12.36 5.10
#